data_14470bdb9b86d730468680bb49f35ecf
#
_entry.id   14470bdb9b86d730468680bb49f35ecf
#
_cell.length_a   1.000
_cell.length_b   1.000
_cell.length_c   1.000
_cell.angle_alpha   90.00
_cell.angle_beta   90.00
_cell.angle_gamma   90.00
#
_symmetry.space_group_name_H-M   'P 1'
#
loop_
_entity.id
_entity.type
_entity.pdbx_description
1 polymer ?
#
loop_
_entity_poly.entity_id
_entity_poly.type
_entity_poly.pdbx_seq_one_letter_code
_entity_poly.pdbx_strand_id
1 'polypeptide(L)'
;TALDDCAPEGSMGAAHMDTTEYNSSTLYRYATVNIGELAAHLGGRTPEAVRVFLQAFLCSMPTGKRNSYANNTLPDAVYVAIRRDQPLNLAGAFEKPIAAGMDGYVQPSMKALVRHAKALYRDYLGEPEAAFAIGSGMAELAEPMPMRQVLDAVQALAAQWGAEA
;
A
#
# COMPACT_ATOMS: atom_id res chain seq x y z
N THR A 1 2.21 -9.63 -31.26
CA THR A 1 2.00 -9.55 -32.73
C THR A 1 1.04 -10.67 -33.07
N ALA A 2 -0.17 -10.35 -33.51
CA ALA A 2 -1.12 -11.30 -34.06
C ALA A 2 -1.03 -11.19 -35.59
N LEU A 3 -0.76 -12.28 -36.25
CA LEU A 3 -0.89 -12.41 -37.71
C LEU A 3 -2.28 -12.95 -37.99
N ASP A 4 -3.04 -12.28 -38.85
CA ASP A 4 -4.33 -12.76 -39.30
C ASP A 4 -4.12 -13.60 -40.56
N ASP A 5 -4.17 -14.92 -40.39
CA ASP A 5 -4.03 -15.91 -41.48
C ASP A 5 -5.35 -16.13 -42.23
N CYS A 6 -6.43 -15.42 -41.91
CA CYS A 6 -7.76 -15.61 -42.48
C CYS A 6 -8.16 -14.54 -43.51
N ALA A 7 -7.22 -13.83 -44.10
CA ALA A 7 -7.51 -12.85 -45.11
C ALA A 7 -7.96 -13.54 -46.43
N PRO A 8 -9.03 -13.09 -47.14
CA PRO A 8 -9.42 -13.63 -48.44
C PRO A 8 -8.30 -13.47 -49.47
N GLU A 9 -8.18 -14.42 -50.40
CA GLU A 9 -7.21 -14.35 -51.50
C GLU A 9 -7.34 -13.02 -52.27
N GLY A 10 -6.23 -12.25 -52.33
CA GLY A 10 -6.17 -10.98 -53.02
C GLY A 10 -6.38 -9.72 -52.13
N SER A 11 -6.64 -9.84 -50.83
CA SER A 11 -6.57 -8.74 -49.91
C SER A 11 -5.27 -8.79 -49.13
N MET A 12 -4.53 -7.67 -49.07
CA MET A 12 -3.50 -7.54 -48.05
C MET A 12 -4.23 -7.43 -46.71
N GLY A 13 -4.25 -8.53 -45.95
CA GLY A 13 -4.83 -8.56 -44.61
C GLY A 13 -4.30 -7.39 -43.82
N ALA A 14 -5.18 -6.66 -43.15
CA ALA A 14 -4.79 -5.64 -42.20
C ALA A 14 -4.10 -6.38 -41.03
N ALA A 15 -2.79 -6.50 -41.09
CA ALA A 15 -2.00 -6.90 -39.96
C ALA A 15 -2.14 -5.81 -38.90
N HIS A 16 -3.08 -5.98 -37.96
CA HIS A 16 -3.14 -5.14 -36.78
C HIS A 16 -1.93 -5.45 -35.92
N MET A 17 -0.87 -4.65 -36.11
CA MET A 17 0.20 -4.56 -35.10
C MET A 17 -0.34 -3.63 -34.02
N ASP A 18 -0.74 -4.21 -32.88
CA ASP A 18 -1.10 -3.46 -31.69
C ASP A 18 0.05 -3.50 -30.69
N THR A 19 0.37 -2.35 -30.10
CA THR A 19 1.39 -2.23 -29.07
C THR A 19 0.68 -2.07 -27.74
N THR A 20 0.80 -3.08 -26.88
CA THR A 20 0.28 -2.97 -25.51
C THR A 20 1.40 -2.46 -24.60
N GLU A 21 1.22 -1.28 -24.06
CA GLU A 21 2.16 -0.67 -23.12
C GLU A 21 1.78 -1.02 -21.68
N TYR A 22 2.79 -1.25 -20.85
CA TYR A 22 2.63 -1.56 -19.43
C TYR A 22 3.41 -0.58 -18.59
N ASN A 23 2.77 -0.11 -17.51
CA ASN A 23 3.41 0.72 -16.52
C ASN A 23 4.08 -0.15 -15.45
N SER A 24 5.38 0.08 -15.21
CA SER A 24 6.16 -0.53 -14.14
C SER A 24 6.64 0.55 -13.15
N SER A 25 5.69 1.24 -12.53
CA SER A 25 5.98 2.31 -11.58
C SER A 25 6.04 1.78 -10.14
N THR A 26 6.80 2.48 -9.30
CA THR A 26 6.66 2.36 -7.85
C THR A 26 5.34 2.98 -7.44
N LEU A 27 4.52 2.23 -6.72
CA LEU A 27 3.17 2.61 -6.34
C LEU A 27 3.09 2.90 -4.84
N TYR A 28 2.34 3.93 -4.49
CA TYR A 28 1.89 4.22 -3.14
C TYR A 28 0.43 3.78 -2.97
N ARG A 29 0.14 3.03 -1.91
CA ARG A 29 -1.22 2.64 -1.54
C ARG A 29 -1.54 3.19 -0.16
N TYR A 30 -2.75 3.66 0.01
CA TYR A 30 -3.24 4.23 1.26
C TYR A 30 -4.65 3.72 1.57
N ALA A 31 -4.90 3.45 2.85
CA ALA A 31 -6.22 3.15 3.37
C ALA A 31 -6.33 3.64 4.81
N THR A 32 -7.54 3.98 5.22
CA THR A 32 -7.90 4.27 6.62
C THR A 32 -8.99 3.33 7.09
N VAL A 33 -8.98 3.02 8.39
CA VAL A 33 -10.04 2.28 9.06
C VAL A 33 -10.43 3.06 10.31
N ASN A 34 -11.70 3.44 10.41
CA ASN A 34 -12.25 4.01 11.64
C ASN A 34 -12.65 2.85 12.57
N ILE A 35 -11.84 2.61 13.60
CA ILE A 35 -12.05 1.50 14.53
C ILE A 35 -13.31 1.72 15.37
N GLY A 36 -13.61 2.96 15.79
CA GLY A 36 -14.80 3.29 16.57
C GLY A 36 -16.09 3.00 15.79
N GLU A 37 -16.19 3.47 14.55
CA GLU A 37 -17.32 3.17 13.67
C GLU A 37 -17.45 1.67 13.40
N LEU A 38 -16.31 1.01 13.18
CA LEU A 38 -16.32 -0.43 12.95
C LEU A 38 -16.80 -1.20 14.20
N ALA A 39 -16.40 -0.74 15.40
CA ALA A 39 -16.83 -1.32 16.66
C ALA A 39 -18.34 -1.15 16.90
N ALA A 40 -18.92 -0.02 16.54
CA ALA A 40 -20.35 0.21 16.61
C ALA A 40 -21.15 -0.78 15.75
N HIS A 41 -20.60 -1.23 14.63
CA HIS A 41 -21.26 -2.17 13.72
C HIS A 41 -20.95 -3.65 13.99
N LEU A 42 -19.71 -3.98 14.36
CA LEU A 42 -19.23 -5.35 14.48
C LEU A 42 -19.05 -5.83 15.92
N GLY A 43 -19.06 -4.92 16.90
CA GLY A 43 -18.83 -5.22 18.30
C GLY A 43 -17.53 -6.01 18.50
N GLY A 44 -17.60 -7.11 19.24
CA GLY A 44 -16.44 -7.95 19.56
C GLY A 44 -15.69 -8.58 18.37
N ARG A 45 -16.25 -8.49 17.14
CA ARG A 45 -15.56 -8.96 15.93
C ARG A 45 -14.64 -7.92 15.29
N THR A 46 -14.64 -6.69 15.80
CA THR A 46 -13.86 -5.58 15.27
C THR A 46 -12.36 -5.90 15.18
N PRO A 47 -11.71 -6.47 16.20
CA PRO A 47 -10.26 -6.75 16.13
C PRO A 47 -9.90 -7.73 15.01
N GLU A 48 -10.73 -8.75 14.83
CA GLU A 48 -10.53 -9.72 13.74
C GLU A 48 -10.75 -9.06 12.37
N ALA A 49 -11.79 -8.26 12.23
CA ALA A 49 -12.09 -7.55 10.99
C ALA A 49 -10.95 -6.60 10.57
N VAL A 50 -10.38 -5.84 11.51
CA VAL A 50 -9.23 -4.96 11.27
C VAL A 50 -8.01 -5.78 10.84
N ARG A 51 -7.73 -6.89 11.51
CA ARG A 51 -6.64 -7.80 11.14
C ARG A 51 -6.79 -8.34 9.72
N VAL A 52 -7.97 -8.88 9.40
CA VAL A 52 -8.26 -9.47 8.08
C VAL A 52 -8.20 -8.39 7.00
N PHE A 53 -8.75 -7.21 7.26
CA PHE A 53 -8.64 -6.09 6.33
C PHE A 53 -7.19 -5.72 6.05
N LEU A 54 -6.37 -5.55 7.09
CA LEU A 54 -4.96 -5.19 6.92
C LEU A 54 -4.20 -6.27 6.13
N GLN A 55 -4.40 -7.54 6.46
CA GLN A 55 -3.79 -8.65 5.74
C GLN A 55 -4.20 -8.65 4.26
N ALA A 56 -5.48 -8.50 3.98
CA ALA A 56 -5.99 -8.44 2.61
C ALA A 56 -5.42 -7.23 1.86
N PHE A 57 -5.39 -6.05 2.50
CA PHE A 57 -4.85 -4.84 1.90
C PHE A 57 -3.36 -4.98 1.54
N LEU A 58 -2.56 -5.65 2.36
CA LEU A 58 -1.13 -5.85 2.11
C LEU A 58 -0.87 -6.92 1.04
N CYS A 59 -1.66 -7.99 1.01
CA CYS A 59 -1.36 -9.17 0.19
C CYS A 59 -2.14 -9.23 -1.13
N SER A 60 -3.25 -8.46 -1.28
CA SER A 60 -4.04 -8.50 -2.50
C SER A 60 -3.56 -7.45 -3.51
N MET A 61 -3.20 -7.92 -4.69
CA MET A 61 -2.88 -7.09 -5.85
C MET A 61 -3.92 -7.30 -6.94
N PRO A 62 -4.18 -6.30 -7.81
CA PRO A 62 -5.04 -6.48 -8.96
C PRO A 62 -4.59 -7.67 -9.81
N THR A 63 -5.56 -8.48 -10.26
CA THR A 63 -5.28 -9.71 -11.01
C THR A 63 -5.18 -9.52 -12.53
N GLY A 64 -5.39 -8.30 -13.01
CA GLY A 64 -5.29 -7.97 -14.43
C GLY A 64 -3.95 -8.37 -15.03
N LYS A 65 -3.99 -9.10 -16.13
CA LYS A 65 -2.81 -9.61 -16.85
C LYS A 65 -1.86 -10.49 -16.02
N ARG A 66 -2.31 -11.03 -14.89
CA ARG A 66 -1.51 -11.89 -14.00
C ARG A 66 -0.96 -13.12 -14.73
N ASN A 67 -1.75 -13.70 -15.63
CA ASN A 67 -1.32 -14.85 -16.42
C ASN A 67 -0.16 -14.56 -17.37
N SER A 68 -0.05 -13.31 -17.84
CA SER A 68 0.99 -12.91 -18.80
C SER A 68 2.26 -12.40 -18.12
N TYR A 69 2.14 -11.77 -16.93
CA TYR A 69 3.24 -11.03 -16.29
C TYR A 69 3.58 -11.52 -14.89
N ALA A 70 2.77 -12.42 -14.31
CA ALA A 70 2.99 -12.99 -12.98
C ALA A 70 3.28 -11.93 -11.88
N ASN A 71 2.60 -10.77 -11.93
CA ASN A 71 2.78 -9.58 -11.09
C ASN A 71 2.35 -9.80 -9.62
N ASN A 72 2.89 -10.83 -8.98
CA ASN A 72 2.59 -11.22 -7.59
C ASN A 72 3.58 -10.55 -6.62
N THR A 73 3.69 -9.24 -6.65
CA THR A 73 4.59 -8.50 -5.77
C THR A 73 3.95 -8.19 -4.43
N LEU A 74 4.76 -8.17 -3.39
CA LEU A 74 4.40 -7.66 -2.06
C LEU A 74 4.99 -6.26 -1.88
N PRO A 75 4.46 -5.46 -0.93
CA PRO A 75 5.02 -4.14 -0.63
C PRO A 75 6.48 -4.23 -0.16
N ASP A 76 7.34 -3.35 -0.65
CA ASP A 76 8.72 -3.20 -0.16
C ASP A 76 8.76 -2.58 1.23
N ALA A 77 7.77 -1.74 1.55
CA ALA A 77 7.63 -1.13 2.85
C ALA A 77 6.15 -0.92 3.20
N VAL A 78 5.85 -1.04 4.49
CA VAL A 78 4.54 -0.75 5.07
C VAL A 78 4.74 0.14 6.29
N TYR A 79 3.86 1.11 6.43
CA TYR A 79 3.77 1.94 7.63
C TYR A 79 2.31 1.98 8.09
N VAL A 80 2.08 1.61 9.34
CA VAL A 80 0.76 1.65 9.99
C VAL A 80 0.85 2.64 11.14
N ALA A 81 0.07 3.71 11.08
CA ALA A 81 -0.03 4.69 12.15
C ALA A 81 -1.41 4.60 12.81
N ILE A 82 -1.43 4.49 14.12
CA ILE A 82 -2.64 4.46 14.94
C ILE A 82 -2.80 5.83 15.58
N ARG A 83 -3.93 6.48 15.36
CA ARG A 83 -4.21 7.85 15.80
C ARG A 83 -5.64 7.95 16.33
N ARG A 84 -5.85 8.82 17.34
CA ARG A 84 -7.20 9.14 17.86
C ARG A 84 -7.77 10.44 17.31
N ASP A 85 -6.91 11.26 16.70
CA ASP A 85 -7.28 12.58 16.19
C ASP A 85 -7.89 12.50 14.78
N GLN A 86 -7.05 12.28 13.76
CA GLN A 86 -7.46 12.22 12.38
C GLN A 86 -6.55 11.30 11.56
N PRO A 87 -7.08 10.70 10.47
CA PRO A 87 -6.25 9.96 9.53
C PRO A 87 -5.31 10.90 8.78
N LEU A 88 -4.14 10.42 8.41
CA LEU A 88 -3.13 11.18 7.68
C LEU A 88 -2.72 10.46 6.42
N ASN A 89 -2.97 11.07 5.26
CA ASN A 89 -2.48 10.59 3.98
C ASN A 89 -1.13 11.22 3.65
N LEU A 90 -0.13 10.38 3.44
CA LEU A 90 1.24 10.81 3.14
C LEU A 90 1.53 10.96 1.63
N ALA A 91 0.50 10.94 0.77
CA ALA A 91 0.67 11.06 -0.68
C ALA A 91 1.40 12.35 -1.10
N GLY A 92 1.32 13.42 -0.28
CA GLY A 92 2.07 14.66 -0.50
C GLY A 92 3.59 14.49 -0.56
N ALA A 93 4.13 13.37 -0.05
CA ALA A 93 5.54 13.03 -0.20
C ALA A 93 5.97 12.88 -1.67
N PHE A 94 5.01 12.62 -2.57
CA PHE A 94 5.21 12.33 -3.98
C PHE A 94 4.71 13.44 -4.91
N GLU A 95 4.42 14.62 -4.39
CA GLU A 95 4.04 15.81 -5.18
C GLU A 95 5.11 16.16 -6.22
N LYS A 96 6.36 16.01 -5.86
CA LYS A 96 7.46 16.11 -6.81
C LYS A 96 7.89 14.72 -7.28
N PRO A 97 8.17 14.54 -8.59
CA PRO A 97 8.68 13.28 -9.11
C PRO A 97 9.92 12.83 -8.36
N ILE A 98 9.94 11.55 -7.99
CA ILE A 98 11.12 10.95 -7.35
C ILE A 98 12.12 10.57 -8.42
N ALA A 99 13.34 11.09 -8.32
CA ALA A 99 14.42 10.65 -9.18
C ALA A 99 14.92 9.27 -8.74
N ALA A 100 15.27 8.43 -9.71
CA ALA A 100 15.89 7.15 -9.44
C ALA A 100 17.24 7.34 -8.72
N GLY A 101 17.46 6.56 -7.68
CA GLY A 101 18.79 6.37 -7.09
C GLY A 101 19.57 5.27 -7.82
N MET A 102 20.77 4.93 -7.30
CA MET A 102 21.56 3.80 -7.82
C MET A 102 20.79 2.48 -7.73
N ASP A 103 19.92 2.35 -6.71
CA ASP A 103 19.09 1.16 -6.43
C ASP A 103 17.63 1.33 -6.90
N GLY A 104 17.37 2.20 -7.88
CA GLY A 104 16.04 2.44 -8.44
C GLY A 104 15.22 3.47 -7.67
N TYR A 105 13.88 3.35 -7.74
CA TYR A 105 12.93 4.33 -7.20
C TYR A 105 12.47 4.06 -5.77
N VAL A 106 12.51 2.81 -5.31
CA VAL A 106 11.92 2.38 -4.03
C VAL A 106 12.60 3.08 -2.85
N GLN A 107 13.92 3.01 -2.76
CA GLN A 107 14.68 3.62 -1.66
C GLN A 107 14.50 5.15 -1.58
N PRO A 108 14.64 5.93 -2.67
CA PRO A 108 14.34 7.36 -2.64
C PRO A 108 12.89 7.67 -2.26
N SER A 109 11.93 6.84 -2.69
CA SER A 109 10.52 7.00 -2.35
C SER A 109 10.27 6.82 -0.85
N MET A 110 10.86 5.78 -0.24
CA MET A 110 10.76 5.56 1.20
C MET A 110 11.36 6.74 2.00
N LYS A 111 12.52 7.24 1.60
CA LYS A 111 13.14 8.42 2.23
C LYS A 111 12.26 9.67 2.10
N ALA A 112 11.62 9.88 0.97
CA ALA A 112 10.69 10.99 0.77
C ALA A 112 9.47 10.87 1.69
N LEU A 113 8.89 9.68 1.80
CA LEU A 113 7.76 9.39 2.68
C LEU A 113 8.11 9.64 4.16
N VAL A 114 9.22 9.11 4.62
CA VAL A 114 9.71 9.29 5.99
C VAL A 114 9.91 10.76 6.33
N ARG A 115 10.61 11.49 5.46
CA ARG A 115 10.84 12.93 5.65
C ARG A 115 9.54 13.72 5.72
N HIS A 116 8.59 13.40 4.84
CA HIS A 116 7.28 14.07 4.81
C HIS A 116 6.47 13.77 6.06
N ALA A 117 6.41 12.51 6.49
CA ALA A 117 5.72 12.11 7.72
C ALA A 117 6.28 12.85 8.94
N LYS A 118 7.61 12.85 9.12
CA LYS A 118 8.26 13.57 10.23
C LYS A 118 7.97 15.06 10.23
N ALA A 119 7.91 15.68 9.07
CA ALA A 119 7.57 17.10 8.96
C ALA A 119 6.13 17.36 9.42
N LEU A 120 5.17 16.55 8.98
CA LEU A 120 3.77 16.68 9.38
C LEU A 120 3.56 16.40 10.87
N TYR A 121 4.25 15.40 11.44
CA TYR A 121 4.19 15.12 12.87
C TYR A 121 4.75 16.26 13.70
N ARG A 122 5.91 16.79 13.32
CA ARG A 122 6.53 17.92 14.02
C ARG A 122 5.68 19.19 13.96
N ASP A 123 5.11 19.50 12.78
CA ASP A 123 4.55 20.82 12.52
C ASP A 123 3.04 20.90 12.80
N TYR A 124 2.31 19.77 12.78
CA TYR A 124 0.84 19.77 12.87
C TYR A 124 0.22 18.80 13.87
N LEU A 125 0.64 17.53 13.89
CA LEU A 125 -0.17 16.47 14.50
C LEU A 125 0.49 15.78 15.70
N GLY A 126 1.78 15.96 15.94
CA GLY A 126 2.52 15.12 16.87
C GLY A 126 2.65 13.66 16.40
N GLU A 127 3.40 12.87 17.14
CA GLU A 127 3.60 11.46 16.83
C GLU A 127 2.29 10.67 16.96
N PRO A 128 2.11 9.57 16.21
CA PRO A 128 0.97 8.67 16.38
C PRO A 128 1.02 7.99 17.76
N GLU A 129 -0.14 7.56 18.28
CA GLU A 129 -0.22 6.84 19.55
C GLU A 129 0.53 5.50 19.50
N ALA A 130 0.46 4.83 18.36
CA ALA A 130 1.29 3.68 18.06
C ALA A 130 1.62 3.66 16.55
N ALA A 131 2.78 3.11 16.22
CA ALA A 131 3.22 2.94 14.85
C ALA A 131 3.88 1.57 14.66
N PHE A 132 3.65 0.97 13.51
CA PHE A 132 4.23 -0.30 13.11
C PHE A 132 4.78 -0.20 11.69
N ALA A 133 5.86 -0.91 11.43
CA ALA A 133 6.49 -0.90 10.13
C ALA A 133 6.88 -2.31 9.64
N ILE A 134 6.88 -2.48 8.32
CA ILE A 134 7.51 -3.61 7.64
C ILE A 134 8.51 -3.02 6.65
N GLY A 135 9.70 -3.58 6.57
CA GLY A 135 10.77 -3.10 5.70
C GLY A 135 11.66 -2.04 6.35
N SER A 136 12.96 -2.21 6.20
CA SER A 136 13.99 -1.38 6.85
C SER A 136 13.93 0.11 6.47
N GLY A 137 13.34 0.44 5.32
CA GLY A 137 13.17 1.83 4.88
C GLY A 137 12.23 2.66 5.75
N MET A 138 11.45 2.02 6.65
CA MET A 138 10.55 2.69 7.60
C MET A 138 11.11 2.77 9.02
N ALA A 139 12.33 2.32 9.28
CA ALA A 139 12.93 2.24 10.61
C ALA A 139 12.99 3.58 11.37
N GLU A 140 12.95 4.68 10.66
CA GLU A 140 12.92 6.01 11.26
C GLU A 140 11.53 6.46 11.75
N LEU A 141 10.46 5.74 11.38
CA LEU A 141 9.08 6.02 11.82
C LEU A 141 8.59 4.98 12.83
N ALA A 142 9.01 3.73 12.69
CA ALA A 142 8.71 2.65 13.61
C ALA A 142 9.71 1.51 13.42
N GLU A 143 9.97 0.75 14.48
CA GLU A 143 10.85 -0.43 14.38
C GLU A 143 10.25 -1.47 13.44
N PRO A 144 10.99 -1.90 12.40
CA PRO A 144 10.49 -2.87 11.43
C PRO A 144 10.31 -4.25 12.08
N MET A 145 9.18 -4.86 11.80
CA MET A 145 8.85 -6.20 12.28
C MET A 145 8.19 -7.05 11.20
N PRO A 146 8.18 -8.38 11.33
CA PRO A 146 7.48 -9.27 10.40
C PRO A 146 5.98 -8.98 10.33
N MET A 147 5.38 -9.15 9.16
CA MET A 147 3.95 -8.88 8.92
C MET A 147 3.04 -9.53 9.97
N ARG A 148 3.31 -10.76 10.38
CA ARG A 148 2.51 -11.45 11.41
C ARG A 148 2.48 -10.67 12.72
N GLN A 149 3.61 -10.15 13.16
CA GLN A 149 3.70 -9.38 14.39
C GLN A 149 2.96 -8.04 14.27
N VAL A 150 3.03 -7.37 13.10
CA VAL A 150 2.24 -6.16 12.84
C VAL A 150 0.75 -6.48 12.93
N LEU A 151 0.29 -7.55 12.30
CA LEU A 151 -1.12 -7.96 12.34
C LEU A 151 -1.59 -8.27 13.75
N ASP A 152 -0.77 -8.99 14.55
CA ASP A 152 -1.08 -9.34 15.92
C ASP A 152 -1.16 -8.08 16.82
N ALA A 153 -0.21 -7.15 16.65
CA ALA A 153 -0.17 -5.91 17.42
C ALA A 153 -1.34 -4.97 17.08
N VAL A 154 -1.67 -4.81 15.80
CA VAL A 154 -2.81 -4.00 15.36
C VAL A 154 -4.13 -4.60 15.86
N GLN A 155 -4.27 -5.93 15.82
CA GLN A 155 -5.45 -6.62 16.34
C GLN A 155 -5.61 -6.39 17.86
N ALA A 156 -4.53 -6.48 18.62
CA ALA A 156 -4.54 -6.25 20.06
C ALA A 156 -4.96 -4.81 20.42
N LEU A 157 -4.44 -3.81 19.70
CA LEU A 157 -4.85 -2.41 19.87
C LEU A 157 -6.30 -2.18 19.48
N ALA A 158 -6.77 -2.78 18.38
CA ALA A 158 -8.17 -2.67 17.99
C ALA A 158 -9.12 -3.28 19.03
N ALA A 159 -8.69 -4.32 19.77
CA ALA A 159 -9.46 -4.89 20.87
C ALA A 159 -9.57 -3.92 22.07
N GLN A 160 -8.50 -3.22 22.40
CA GLN A 160 -8.50 -2.21 23.47
C GLN A 160 -9.40 -1.03 23.11
N TRP A 161 -9.27 -0.47 21.94
CA TRP A 161 -10.04 0.70 21.49
C TRP A 161 -11.51 0.39 21.22
N GLY A 162 -11.82 -0.80 20.72
CA GLY A 162 -13.20 -1.25 20.54
C GLY A 162 -13.95 -1.47 21.87
N ALA A 163 -13.25 -1.62 22.98
CA ALA A 163 -13.83 -1.73 24.31
C ALA A 163 -14.07 -0.33 24.97
N GLU A 164 -13.40 0.70 24.48
CA GLU A 164 -13.53 2.08 24.96
C GLU A 164 -14.61 2.90 24.20
N ALA A 165 -15.05 2.40 23.04
CA ALA A 165 -16.03 3.03 22.16
C ALA A 165 -17.47 2.55 22.49
#